data_41307722c4efe2fb5f8afe736ef49e3a
#
_entry.id   41307722c4efe2fb5f8afe736ef49e3a
#
_cell.length_a   1.000
_cell.length_b   1.000
_cell.length_c   1.000
_cell.angle_alpha   90.00
_cell.angle_beta   90.00
_cell.angle_gamma   90.00
#
_symmetry.space_group_name_H-M   'P 1'
#
loop_
_entity.id
_entity.type
_entity.pdbx_description
1 polymer ?
#
loop_
_entity_poly.entity_id
_entity_poly.type
_entity_poly.pdbx_seq_one_letter_code
_entity_poly.pdbx_strand_id
1 'polypeptide(L)'
;MIQYPAHAAGAGNAVEHHRRHHVNLPKMETDTNPNPNQTGCCNPVKKPGPVSLDHVLLALRETKEERDVRIRSLFSFFDAANLGYLDYAQIEAGLSGLQIPAEYKYAKDLLKVCDANRDGRVDYQEFRRYMDDKEMELYRIFQAIDVEHNGCILPEELWDALVKDGIYFNF
;
A
#
# COMPACT_ATOMS: atom_id res chain seq x y z
N MET A 1 -40.30 7.84 24.62
CA MET A 1 -40.48 9.29 24.73
C MET A 1 -39.31 9.82 25.56
N ILE A 2 -38.30 10.37 24.92
CA ILE A 2 -37.21 11.09 25.58
C ILE A 2 -37.11 12.43 24.84
N GLN A 3 -37.32 13.48 25.59
CA GLN A 3 -37.54 14.85 25.16
C GLN A 3 -36.21 15.59 25.12
N TYR A 4 -35.91 16.30 24.04
CA TYR A 4 -34.77 17.22 23.91
C TYR A 4 -35.19 18.62 24.37
N PRO A 5 -34.39 19.35 25.12
CA PRO A 5 -34.61 20.76 25.34
C PRO A 5 -33.86 21.60 24.30
N ALA A 6 -34.61 22.54 23.71
CA ALA A 6 -34.08 23.64 22.90
C ALA A 6 -33.79 24.83 23.82
N HIS A 7 -32.66 25.51 23.63
CA HIS A 7 -32.42 26.93 23.98
C HIS A 7 -31.23 27.39 23.13
N ALA A 8 -31.36 28.36 22.34
CA ALA A 8 -31.71 29.76 22.33
C ALA A 8 -30.46 30.61 21.97
N ALA A 9 -30.67 31.49 21.04
CA ALA A 9 -29.78 32.38 20.33
C ALA A 9 -28.94 33.33 21.24
N GLY A 10 -27.75 33.66 20.74
CA GLY A 10 -26.96 34.80 21.22
C GLY A 10 -26.06 35.32 20.10
N ALA A 11 -26.45 36.45 19.52
CA ALA A 11 -25.71 37.19 18.52
C ALA A 11 -24.49 37.89 19.14
N GLY A 12 -23.36 37.88 18.42
CA GLY A 12 -22.17 38.65 18.80
C GLY A 12 -21.28 38.85 17.57
N ASN A 13 -21.47 40.00 16.89
CA ASN A 13 -20.56 40.51 15.87
C ASN A 13 -19.19 40.85 16.49
N ALA A 14 -18.13 40.26 15.97
CA ALA A 14 -16.78 40.81 16.11
C ALA A 14 -16.09 40.72 14.74
N VAL A 15 -15.98 41.92 14.15
CA VAL A 15 -15.19 42.15 12.93
C VAL A 15 -13.73 42.22 13.38
N GLU A 16 -12.92 41.22 13.01
CA GLU A 16 -11.49 41.24 13.27
C GLU A 16 -10.71 41.36 11.95
N HIS A 17 -10.05 42.52 11.85
CA HIS A 17 -9.17 42.92 10.76
C HIS A 17 -7.99 41.94 10.61
N HIS A 18 -7.94 41.15 9.58
CA HIS A 18 -6.73 40.41 9.20
C HIS A 18 -5.78 41.34 8.44
N ARG A 19 -4.74 41.76 9.15
CA ARG A 19 -3.52 42.38 8.58
C ARG A 19 -2.86 41.40 7.62
N ARG A 20 -2.82 41.77 6.35
CA ARG A 20 -2.00 41.11 5.33
C ARG A 20 -0.54 41.43 5.61
N HIS A 21 0.23 40.43 6.04
CA HIS A 21 1.68 40.50 6.00
C HIS A 21 2.16 40.26 4.57
N HIS A 22 2.66 41.32 3.94
CA HIS A 22 3.44 41.25 2.72
C HIS A 22 4.77 40.56 3.04
N VAL A 23 4.96 39.36 2.54
CA VAL A 23 6.26 38.70 2.51
C VAL A 23 6.97 39.15 1.23
N ASN A 24 8.03 39.94 1.39
CA ASN A 24 8.92 40.34 0.30
C ASN A 24 9.68 39.10 -0.20
N LEU A 25 9.39 38.67 -1.44
CA LEU A 25 10.21 37.73 -2.18
C LEU A 25 11.41 38.49 -2.80
N PRO A 26 12.63 37.96 -2.69
CA PRO A 26 13.77 38.53 -3.38
C PRO A 26 13.63 38.36 -4.90
N LYS A 27 13.83 39.43 -5.65
CA LYS A 27 13.90 39.45 -7.10
C LYS A 27 15.12 38.62 -7.55
N MET A 28 14.89 37.52 -8.26
CA MET A 28 15.94 36.86 -9.03
C MET A 28 16.23 37.66 -10.27
N GLU A 29 17.46 38.10 -10.38
CA GLU A 29 18.02 38.72 -11.58
C GLU A 29 18.10 37.69 -12.72
N THR A 30 17.56 38.05 -13.86
CA THR A 30 17.61 37.27 -15.07
C THR A 30 18.96 37.51 -15.77
N ASP A 31 19.92 36.61 -15.62
CA ASP A 31 21.07 36.55 -16.50
C ASP A 31 20.71 35.70 -17.74
N THR A 32 20.42 36.40 -18.80
CA THR A 32 20.26 35.83 -20.14
C THR A 32 21.64 35.62 -20.75
N ASN A 33 22.07 34.37 -20.86
CA ASN A 33 23.10 33.97 -21.78
C ASN A 33 22.65 32.73 -22.57
N PRO A 34 22.24 32.83 -23.83
CA PRO A 34 21.86 31.69 -24.64
C PRO A 34 23.10 31.01 -25.18
N ASN A 35 23.50 29.90 -24.64
CA ASN A 35 24.49 29.02 -25.24
C ASN A 35 23.75 27.99 -26.16
N PRO A 36 23.97 28.05 -27.51
CA PRO A 36 23.20 27.25 -28.46
C PRO A 36 23.79 25.86 -28.73
N ASN A 37 24.16 25.10 -27.71
CA ASN A 37 24.61 23.71 -27.89
C ASN A 37 24.36 22.86 -26.63
N GLN A 38 23.06 22.69 -26.25
CA GLN A 38 22.66 21.58 -25.43
C GLN A 38 21.55 20.84 -26.15
N THR A 39 21.98 19.90 -26.99
CA THR A 39 21.17 18.77 -27.46
C THR A 39 20.53 18.12 -26.25
N GLY A 40 19.20 18.11 -26.26
CA GLY A 40 18.37 17.54 -25.17
C GLY A 40 18.79 16.11 -24.83
N CYS A 41 19.41 15.96 -23.67
CA CYS A 41 19.55 14.69 -23.03
C CYS A 41 18.18 14.30 -22.49
N CYS A 42 17.39 13.58 -23.30
CA CYS A 42 16.38 12.71 -22.77
C CYS A 42 17.12 11.75 -21.85
N ASN A 43 17.05 11.98 -20.54
CA ASN A 43 17.51 11.01 -19.57
C ASN A 43 16.72 9.72 -19.85
N PRO A 44 17.39 8.60 -20.19
CA PRO A 44 16.69 7.35 -20.38
C PRO A 44 15.99 7.04 -19.05
N VAL A 45 14.67 6.91 -19.09
CA VAL A 45 13.88 6.41 -17.95
C VAL A 45 14.57 5.13 -17.51
N LYS A 46 15.25 5.17 -16.36
CA LYS A 46 15.92 4.00 -15.81
C LYS A 46 14.83 2.96 -15.58
N LYS A 47 14.87 1.87 -16.34
CA LYS A 47 13.99 0.73 -16.06
C LYS A 47 14.13 0.38 -14.58
N PRO A 48 13.04 0.26 -13.83
CA PRO A 48 13.13 -0.11 -12.43
C PRO A 48 13.93 -1.41 -12.32
N GLY A 49 14.92 -1.41 -11.43
CA GLY A 49 15.75 -2.58 -11.16
C GLY A 49 14.93 -3.72 -10.55
N PRO A 50 15.52 -4.91 -10.39
CA PRO A 50 14.82 -6.03 -9.77
C PRO A 50 14.36 -5.64 -8.37
N VAL A 51 13.08 -5.86 -8.07
CA VAL A 51 12.50 -5.62 -6.74
C VAL A 51 13.10 -6.62 -5.75
N SER A 52 13.54 -6.12 -4.60
CA SER A 52 14.04 -6.91 -3.49
C SER A 52 13.23 -6.65 -2.22
N LEU A 53 13.36 -7.51 -1.22
CA LEU A 53 12.72 -7.30 0.09
C LEU A 53 13.15 -5.99 0.76
N ASP A 54 14.38 -5.51 0.52
CA ASP A 54 14.83 -4.24 1.08
C ASP A 54 13.99 -3.05 0.58
N HIS A 55 13.48 -3.10 -0.65
CA HIS A 55 12.55 -2.09 -1.16
C HIS A 55 11.19 -2.16 -0.44
N VAL A 56 10.70 -3.37 -0.16
CA VAL A 56 9.46 -3.57 0.60
C VAL A 56 9.60 -3.03 2.02
N LEU A 57 10.69 -3.38 2.70
CA LEU A 57 10.98 -2.88 4.05
C LEU A 57 11.03 -1.35 4.11
N LEU A 58 11.68 -0.73 3.12
CA LEU A 58 11.75 0.72 3.02
C LEU A 58 10.37 1.35 2.81
N ALA A 59 9.56 0.78 1.94
CA ALA A 59 8.20 1.27 1.64
C ALA A 59 7.28 1.15 2.87
N LEU A 60 7.37 0.05 3.61
CA LEU A 60 6.59 -0.18 4.82
C LEU A 60 7.17 0.50 6.05
N ARG A 61 8.39 1.07 5.94
CA ARG A 61 9.15 1.64 7.06
C ARG A 61 9.36 0.64 8.20
N GLU A 62 9.58 -0.62 7.85
CA GLU A 62 9.84 -1.71 8.78
C GLU A 62 11.31 -2.11 8.78
N THR A 63 11.83 -2.52 9.93
CA THR A 63 13.08 -3.28 10.04
C THR A 63 12.83 -4.76 9.72
N LYS A 64 13.90 -5.51 9.49
CA LYS A 64 13.81 -6.97 9.28
C LYS A 64 13.19 -7.70 10.48
N GLU A 65 13.54 -7.23 11.67
CA GLU A 65 13.06 -7.76 12.94
C GLU A 65 11.56 -7.49 13.13
N GLU A 66 11.10 -6.28 12.87
CA GLU A 66 9.67 -5.92 12.94
C GLU A 66 8.84 -6.73 11.94
N ARG A 67 9.36 -6.89 10.73
CA ARG A 67 8.73 -7.73 9.71
C ARG A 67 8.64 -9.19 10.16
N ASP A 68 9.71 -9.75 10.71
CA ASP A 68 9.70 -11.12 11.24
C ASP A 68 8.65 -11.30 12.34
N VAL A 69 8.53 -10.34 13.25
CA VAL A 69 7.49 -10.35 14.28
C VAL A 69 6.08 -10.32 13.65
N ARG A 70 5.86 -9.45 12.66
CA ARG A 70 4.58 -9.35 11.95
C ARG A 70 4.19 -10.65 11.26
N ILE A 71 5.13 -11.28 10.52
CA ILE A 71 4.85 -12.54 9.81
C ILE A 71 4.60 -13.68 10.81
N ARG A 72 5.36 -13.76 11.91
CA ARG A 72 5.11 -14.76 12.98
C ARG A 72 3.76 -14.56 13.64
N SER A 73 3.38 -13.33 13.92
CA SER A 73 2.09 -13.00 14.51
C SER A 73 0.94 -13.40 13.58
N LEU A 74 1.09 -13.17 12.27
CA LEU A 74 0.11 -13.58 11.28
C LEU A 74 0.00 -15.11 11.18
N PHE A 75 1.14 -15.82 11.15
CA PHE A 75 1.13 -17.28 11.17
C PHE A 75 0.42 -17.82 12.44
N SER A 76 0.75 -17.27 13.61
CA SER A 76 0.14 -17.67 14.88
C SER A 76 -1.36 -17.37 14.94
N PHE A 77 -1.82 -16.34 14.25
CA PHE A 77 -3.27 -16.07 14.13
C PHE A 77 -4.00 -17.22 13.41
N PHE A 78 -3.42 -17.76 12.35
CA PHE A 78 -3.96 -18.93 11.65
C PHE A 78 -3.75 -20.22 12.46
N ASP A 79 -2.59 -20.38 13.09
CA ASP A 79 -2.26 -21.55 13.94
C ASP A 79 -2.79 -21.39 15.37
N ALA A 80 -4.09 -21.18 15.51
CA ALA A 80 -4.73 -21.00 16.82
C ALA A 80 -4.58 -22.23 17.75
N ALA A 81 -4.36 -23.41 17.19
CA ALA A 81 -4.12 -24.65 17.92
C ALA A 81 -2.65 -24.87 18.31
N ASN A 82 -1.75 -23.97 17.85
CA ASN A 82 -0.30 -24.02 18.09
C ASN A 82 0.33 -25.37 17.70
N LEU A 83 -0.04 -25.85 16.52
CA LEU A 83 0.44 -27.12 15.97
C LEU A 83 1.78 -26.96 15.21
N GLY A 84 2.19 -25.71 14.90
CA GLY A 84 3.38 -25.40 14.14
C GLY A 84 3.22 -25.55 12.63
N TYR A 85 2.01 -25.83 12.18
CA TYR A 85 1.64 -25.89 10.76
C TYR A 85 0.18 -25.43 10.56
N LEU A 86 -0.16 -25.08 9.32
CA LEU A 86 -1.52 -24.70 8.92
C LEU A 86 -2.07 -25.78 7.98
N ASP A 87 -3.21 -26.31 8.31
CA ASP A 87 -4.00 -27.14 7.41
C ASP A 87 -5.14 -26.33 6.75
N TYR A 88 -5.89 -26.99 5.86
CA TYR A 88 -7.01 -26.33 5.18
C TYR A 88 -8.03 -25.73 6.16
N ALA A 89 -8.38 -26.45 7.22
CA ALA A 89 -9.40 -26.02 8.17
C ALA A 89 -8.96 -24.80 8.99
N GLN A 90 -7.68 -24.76 9.40
CA GLN A 90 -7.10 -23.61 10.10
C GLN A 90 -7.05 -22.37 9.22
N ILE A 91 -6.65 -22.55 7.95
CA ILE A 91 -6.61 -21.43 6.98
C ILE A 91 -8.02 -20.91 6.73
N GLU A 92 -9.01 -21.80 6.50
CA GLU A 92 -10.40 -21.42 6.29
C GLU A 92 -10.98 -20.67 7.51
N ALA A 93 -10.74 -21.19 8.70
CA ALA A 93 -11.17 -20.55 9.95
C ALA A 93 -10.53 -19.16 10.13
N GLY A 94 -9.24 -19.03 9.87
CA GLY A 94 -8.52 -17.75 9.94
C GLY A 94 -9.05 -16.73 8.94
N LEU A 95 -9.26 -17.11 7.70
CA LEU A 95 -9.84 -16.24 6.67
C LEU A 95 -11.27 -15.81 7.04
N SER A 96 -12.06 -16.72 7.56
CA SER A 96 -13.41 -16.41 8.07
C SER A 96 -13.35 -15.42 9.23
N GLY A 97 -12.39 -15.56 10.13
CA GLY A 97 -12.12 -14.59 11.21
C GLY A 97 -11.77 -13.20 10.71
N LEU A 98 -11.17 -13.10 9.52
CA LEU A 98 -10.89 -11.85 8.81
C LEU A 98 -12.08 -11.35 7.95
N GLN A 99 -13.24 -11.99 8.07
CA GLN A 99 -14.47 -11.68 7.31
C GLN A 99 -14.29 -11.84 5.78
N ILE A 100 -13.39 -12.73 5.37
CA ILE A 100 -13.19 -13.07 3.94
C ILE A 100 -14.18 -14.20 3.59
N PRO A 101 -15.06 -13.99 2.60
CA PRO A 101 -16.08 -14.97 2.24
C PRO A 101 -15.49 -16.28 1.72
N ALA A 102 -16.03 -17.42 2.15
CA ALA A 102 -15.58 -18.76 1.76
C ALA A 102 -15.80 -19.07 0.26
N GLU A 103 -16.74 -18.35 -0.39
CA GLU A 103 -17.06 -18.53 -1.80
C GLU A 103 -15.87 -18.32 -2.73
N TYR A 104 -14.92 -17.49 -2.34
CA TYR A 104 -13.72 -17.17 -3.14
C TYR A 104 -12.65 -18.28 -3.15
N LYS A 105 -12.84 -19.35 -2.36
CA LYS A 105 -11.91 -20.51 -2.29
C LYS A 105 -10.46 -20.14 -1.94
N TYR A 106 -10.24 -19.00 -1.33
CA TYR A 106 -8.90 -18.52 -1.00
C TYR A 106 -8.11 -19.49 -0.12
N ALA A 107 -8.77 -20.20 0.81
CA ALA A 107 -8.10 -21.18 1.66
C ALA A 107 -7.46 -22.30 0.83
N LYS A 108 -8.16 -22.80 -0.19
CA LYS A 108 -7.65 -23.84 -1.06
C LYS A 108 -6.50 -23.36 -1.95
N ASP A 109 -6.64 -22.15 -2.47
CA ASP A 109 -5.63 -21.55 -3.33
C ASP A 109 -4.38 -21.20 -2.53
N LEU A 110 -4.53 -20.67 -1.32
CA LEU A 110 -3.43 -20.38 -0.42
C LEU A 110 -2.68 -21.65 -0.06
N LEU A 111 -3.37 -22.72 0.37
CA LEU A 111 -2.76 -24.00 0.67
C LEU A 111 -1.95 -24.50 -0.53
N LYS A 112 -2.56 -24.52 -1.72
CA LYS A 112 -1.92 -24.99 -2.95
C LYS A 112 -0.66 -24.24 -3.35
N VAL A 113 -0.63 -22.93 -3.08
CA VAL A 113 0.52 -22.07 -3.44
C VAL A 113 1.61 -22.13 -2.39
N CYS A 114 1.23 -22.20 -1.11
CA CYS A 114 2.20 -22.21 0.01
C CYS A 114 2.83 -23.59 0.20
N ASP A 115 2.06 -24.67 0.10
CA ASP A 115 2.51 -26.05 0.31
C ASP A 115 3.46 -26.48 -0.82
N ALA A 116 4.74 -26.20 -0.65
CA ALA A 116 5.76 -26.49 -1.65
C ALA A 116 6.15 -27.97 -1.67
N ASN A 117 6.14 -28.64 -0.52
CA ASN A 117 6.49 -30.06 -0.38
C ASN A 117 5.31 -31.00 -0.68
N ARG A 118 4.07 -30.45 -0.78
CA ARG A 118 2.80 -31.14 -1.08
C ARG A 118 2.41 -32.18 -0.04
N ASP A 119 2.66 -31.87 1.24
CA ASP A 119 2.25 -32.71 2.36
C ASP A 119 0.83 -32.39 2.88
N GLY A 120 0.15 -31.41 2.29
CA GLY A 120 -1.19 -30.96 2.67
C GLY A 120 -1.21 -30.00 3.84
N ARG A 121 -0.06 -29.46 4.22
CA ARG A 121 0.13 -28.53 5.32
C ARG A 121 1.03 -27.39 4.88
N VAL A 122 1.04 -26.31 5.62
CA VAL A 122 1.94 -25.18 5.42
C VAL A 122 2.72 -24.96 6.70
N ASP A 123 4.01 -25.21 6.68
CA ASP A 123 4.88 -24.88 7.80
C ASP A 123 5.24 -23.39 7.81
N TYR A 124 5.89 -22.93 8.89
CA TYR A 124 6.28 -21.53 9.01
C TYR A 124 7.25 -21.07 7.91
N GLN A 125 8.14 -21.92 7.43
CA GLN A 125 9.12 -21.57 6.40
C GLN A 125 8.44 -21.42 5.03
N GLU A 126 7.49 -22.28 4.73
CA GLU A 126 6.67 -22.19 3.52
C GLU A 126 5.80 -20.94 3.55
N PHE A 127 5.14 -20.66 4.68
CA PHE A 127 4.35 -19.45 4.86
C PHE A 127 5.19 -18.19 4.72
N ARG A 128 6.39 -18.15 5.32
CA ARG A 128 7.31 -17.04 5.21
C ARG A 128 7.73 -16.79 3.76
N ARG A 129 8.10 -17.84 3.03
CA ARG A 129 8.45 -17.74 1.61
C ARG A 129 7.32 -17.16 0.78
N TYR A 130 6.11 -17.65 1.03
CA TYR A 130 4.91 -17.11 0.37
C TYR A 130 4.73 -15.62 0.66
N MET A 131 4.92 -15.18 1.90
CA MET A 131 4.84 -13.76 2.27
C MET A 131 5.94 -12.94 1.58
N ASP A 132 7.17 -13.47 1.50
CA ASP A 132 8.28 -12.81 0.81
C ASP A 132 7.93 -12.58 -0.67
N ASP A 133 7.43 -13.60 -1.35
CA ASP A 133 7.07 -13.53 -2.77
C ASP A 133 5.88 -12.57 -3.01
N LYS A 134 4.85 -12.63 -2.16
CA LYS A 134 3.65 -11.80 -2.31
C LYS A 134 3.91 -10.34 -2.01
N GLU A 135 4.69 -10.01 -1.00
CA GLU A 135 5.05 -8.63 -0.71
C GLU A 135 5.91 -8.01 -1.83
N MET A 136 6.84 -8.78 -2.40
CA MET A 136 7.59 -8.32 -3.58
C MET A 136 6.69 -8.15 -4.82
N GLU A 137 5.72 -9.04 -5.03
CA GLU A 137 4.74 -8.94 -6.11
C GLU A 137 3.88 -7.68 -5.96
N LEU A 138 3.33 -7.44 -4.76
CA LEU A 138 2.55 -6.24 -4.46
C LEU A 138 3.36 -4.96 -4.65
N TYR A 139 4.62 -4.97 -4.24
CA TYR A 139 5.50 -3.81 -4.45
C TYR A 139 5.77 -3.54 -5.94
N ARG A 140 5.92 -4.59 -6.76
CA ARG A 140 6.04 -4.44 -8.23
C ARG A 140 4.78 -3.82 -8.84
N ILE A 141 3.61 -4.27 -8.38
CA ILE A 141 2.32 -3.70 -8.83
C ILE A 141 2.23 -2.22 -8.42
N PHE A 142 2.58 -1.91 -7.17
CA PHE A 142 2.63 -0.53 -6.70
C PHE A 142 3.53 0.34 -7.59
N GLN A 143 4.76 -0.08 -7.86
CA GLN A 143 5.69 0.65 -8.73
C GLN A 143 5.21 0.80 -10.18
N ALA A 144 4.40 -0.14 -10.67
CA ALA A 144 3.82 -0.05 -12.00
C ALA A 144 2.70 0.99 -12.09
N ILE A 145 2.03 1.27 -10.98
CA ILE A 145 0.96 2.27 -10.87
C ILE A 145 1.53 3.65 -10.53
N ASP A 146 2.47 3.73 -9.57
CA ASP A 146 3.20 4.96 -9.19
C ASP A 146 4.20 5.35 -10.28
N VAL A 147 3.71 5.94 -11.36
CA VAL A 147 4.51 6.32 -12.55
C VAL A 147 5.45 7.47 -12.24
N GLU A 148 5.05 8.38 -11.38
CA GLU A 148 5.86 9.53 -10.96
C GLU A 148 6.92 9.17 -9.91
N HIS A 149 6.85 7.95 -9.34
CA HIS A 149 7.77 7.45 -8.31
C HIS A 149 7.86 8.36 -7.08
N ASN A 150 6.73 8.95 -6.71
CA ASN A 150 6.61 9.83 -5.56
C ASN A 150 6.30 9.08 -4.24
N GLY A 151 6.07 7.76 -4.32
CA GLY A 151 5.76 6.89 -3.19
C GLY A 151 4.28 6.91 -2.77
N CYS A 152 3.42 7.50 -3.61
CA CYS A 152 1.97 7.54 -3.43
C CYS A 152 1.30 7.20 -4.77
N ILE A 153 0.16 6.52 -4.73
CA ILE A 153 -0.67 6.35 -5.92
C ILE A 153 -1.68 7.49 -5.94
N LEU A 154 -1.58 8.35 -6.96
CA LEU A 154 -2.53 9.43 -7.19
C LEU A 154 -3.81 8.88 -7.86
N PRO A 155 -4.96 9.57 -7.70
CA PRO A 155 -6.21 9.15 -8.36
C PRO A 155 -6.09 8.98 -9.88
N GLU A 156 -5.32 9.84 -10.54
CA GLU A 156 -5.06 9.82 -11.97
C GLU A 156 -4.25 8.59 -12.37
N GLU A 157 -3.20 8.25 -11.62
CA GLU A 157 -2.36 7.06 -11.84
C GLU A 157 -3.17 5.77 -11.67
N LEU A 158 -4.01 5.71 -10.62
CA LEU A 158 -4.89 4.59 -10.40
C LEU A 158 -5.91 4.44 -11.54
N TRP A 159 -6.51 5.54 -11.98
CA TRP A 159 -7.45 5.55 -13.10
C TRP A 159 -6.80 5.03 -14.38
N ASP A 160 -5.63 5.55 -14.73
CA ASP A 160 -4.88 5.14 -15.93
C ASP A 160 -4.51 3.65 -15.89
N ALA A 161 -4.10 3.14 -14.73
CA ALA A 161 -3.81 1.72 -14.55
C ALA A 161 -5.06 0.85 -14.76
N LEU A 162 -6.20 1.24 -14.16
CA LEU A 162 -7.47 0.50 -14.29
C LEU A 162 -7.99 0.50 -15.73
N VAL A 163 -7.90 1.62 -16.45
CA VAL A 163 -8.30 1.73 -17.86
C VAL A 163 -7.40 0.88 -18.74
N LYS A 164 -6.08 0.88 -18.50
CA LYS A 164 -5.11 0.09 -19.25
C LYS A 164 -5.36 -1.42 -19.12
N ASP A 165 -5.75 -1.87 -17.94
CA ASP A 165 -6.08 -3.27 -17.66
C ASP A 165 -7.52 -3.66 -18.08
N GLY A 166 -8.25 -2.74 -18.74
CA GLY A 166 -9.60 -3.00 -19.27
C GLY A 166 -10.71 -3.01 -18.21
N ILE A 167 -10.45 -2.49 -17.02
CA ILE A 167 -11.46 -2.35 -15.95
C ILE A 167 -12.24 -1.07 -16.21
N TYR A 168 -13.38 -1.19 -16.88
CA TYR A 168 -14.30 -0.06 -17.09
C TYR A 168 -15.35 -0.03 -15.98
N PHE A 169 -15.33 1.02 -15.16
CA PHE A 169 -16.45 1.32 -14.27
C PHE A 169 -17.53 2.03 -15.09
N ASN A 170 -18.62 1.34 -15.39
CA ASN A 170 -19.84 1.99 -15.85
C ASN A 170 -20.51 2.64 -14.63
N PHE A 171 -20.43 3.96 -14.54
CA PHE A 171 -21.17 4.78 -13.60
C PHE A 171 -22.58 5.06 -14.14
#